data_84cff7ac224f5bd0191a8f8ada1432ab
#
_entry.id   84cff7ac224f5bd0191a8f8ada1432ab
#
_cell.length_a   1.000
_cell.length_b   1.000
_cell.length_c   1.000
_cell.angle_alpha   90.00
_cell.angle_beta   90.00
_cell.angle_gamma   90.00
#
_symmetry.space_group_name_H-M   'P 1'
#
loop_
_entity.id
_entity.type
_entity.pdbx_description
1 polymer ?
#
loop_
_entity_poly.entity_id
_entity_poly.type
_entity_poly.pdbx_seq_one_letter_code
_entity_poly.pdbx_strand_id
1 'polypeptide(L)'
;MDFMIQAVTDIGNVKETNQDSMSVKRLCTSQGTMVFAVLCDGMGGLSKGEVASAAVVKAFEQWMWQKLPELANTSIEEFALKLQWEEVLRSHNRDIQEYSRRIGCSMGTTAVVMLLTQNRYYIMNVGDSRAYELQSNLCCLTQDQTLVAEEVREGILTEEQAKNDPRRSVLLQCVGASDNIFPVMYSGEVKQDA
;
A
#
# COMPACT_ATOMS: atom_id res chain seq x y z
N MET A 1 12.44 -2.48 21.50
CA MET A 1 11.02 -2.85 21.32
C MET A 1 10.98 -4.15 20.52
N ASP A 2 10.12 -5.08 20.89
CA ASP A 2 9.89 -6.30 20.10
C ASP A 2 8.49 -6.20 19.47
N PHE A 3 8.37 -6.53 18.18
CA PHE A 3 7.12 -6.40 17.46
C PHE A 3 6.41 -7.75 17.42
N MET A 4 5.15 -7.76 17.85
CA MET A 4 4.23 -8.87 17.59
C MET A 4 3.51 -8.59 16.27
N ILE A 5 3.47 -9.58 15.38
CA ILE A 5 2.88 -9.45 14.05
C ILE A 5 1.77 -10.49 13.92
N GLN A 6 0.63 -10.05 13.43
CA GLN A 6 -0.45 -10.92 12.99
C GLN A 6 -0.88 -10.49 11.58
N ALA A 7 -1.16 -11.45 10.73
CA ALA A 7 -1.63 -11.21 9.36
C ALA A 7 -2.76 -12.20 9.05
N VAL A 8 -3.81 -11.68 8.42
CA VAL A 8 -4.98 -12.47 8.05
C VAL A 8 -5.47 -12.01 6.68
N THR A 9 -5.94 -12.93 5.88
CA THR A 9 -6.63 -12.65 4.62
C THR A 9 -7.83 -13.59 4.50
N ASP A 10 -8.88 -13.15 3.85
CA ASP A 10 -10.10 -13.90 3.64
C ASP A 10 -10.69 -13.56 2.27
N ILE A 11 -11.19 -14.56 1.55
CA ILE A 11 -11.78 -14.37 0.22
C ILE A 11 -13.10 -13.59 0.26
N GLY A 12 -13.74 -13.53 1.44
CA GLY A 12 -15.09 -12.99 1.61
C GLY A 12 -16.18 -13.93 1.07
N ASN A 13 -17.42 -13.43 1.08
CA ASN A 13 -18.61 -14.26 0.78
C ASN A 13 -19.08 -14.16 -0.69
N VAL A 14 -18.45 -13.34 -1.51
CA VAL A 14 -18.95 -13.00 -2.88
C VAL A 14 -17.95 -13.38 -3.96
N LYS A 15 -16.66 -13.32 -3.68
CA LYS A 15 -15.59 -13.56 -4.65
C LYS A 15 -15.29 -15.05 -4.77
N GLU A 16 -14.95 -15.53 -5.97
CA GLU A 16 -14.47 -16.89 -6.20
C GLU A 16 -12.95 -17.03 -5.99
N THR A 17 -12.22 -15.92 -6.07
CA THR A 17 -10.77 -15.88 -5.91
C THR A 17 -10.41 -14.74 -4.96
N ASN A 18 -9.53 -15.01 -4.01
CA ASN A 18 -8.94 -13.95 -3.21
C ASN A 18 -7.95 -13.18 -4.09
N GLN A 19 -8.24 -11.90 -4.31
CA GLN A 19 -7.41 -11.02 -5.14
C GLN A 19 -6.43 -10.19 -4.31
N ASP A 20 -6.50 -10.29 -2.99
CA ASP A 20 -5.55 -9.65 -2.09
C ASP A 20 -4.22 -10.41 -2.05
N SER A 21 -3.17 -9.67 -1.91
CA SER A 21 -1.83 -10.21 -1.63
C SER A 21 -1.17 -9.40 -0.53
N MET A 22 -0.44 -10.08 0.34
CA MET A 22 0.31 -9.40 1.39
C MET A 22 1.62 -10.11 1.71
N SER A 23 2.57 -9.34 2.23
CA SER A 23 3.80 -9.86 2.83
C SER A 23 4.14 -9.04 4.06
N VAL A 24 4.47 -9.70 5.15
CA VAL A 24 4.98 -9.07 6.36
C VAL A 24 6.24 -9.78 6.80
N LYS A 25 7.30 -9.03 6.98
CA LYS A 25 8.63 -9.55 7.39
C LYS A 25 9.12 -8.79 8.61
N ARG A 26 9.59 -9.55 9.60
CA ARG A 26 10.32 -9.03 10.75
C ARG A 26 11.80 -9.20 10.48
N LEU A 27 12.57 -8.14 10.60
CA LEU A 27 13.99 -8.10 10.34
C LEU A 27 14.73 -7.70 11.62
N CYS A 28 15.73 -8.48 11.97
CA CYS A 28 16.64 -8.14 13.06
C CYS A 28 17.88 -7.49 12.46
N THR A 29 18.15 -6.25 12.86
CA THR A 29 19.27 -5.45 12.36
C THR A 29 20.18 -5.02 13.52
N SER A 30 21.34 -4.48 13.22
CA SER A 30 22.24 -3.87 14.22
C SER A 30 21.60 -2.66 14.93
N GLN A 31 20.61 -2.02 14.33
CA GLN A 31 19.88 -0.88 14.88
C GLN A 31 18.55 -1.28 15.56
N GLY A 32 18.31 -2.57 15.72
CA GLY A 32 17.10 -3.10 16.35
C GLY A 32 16.20 -3.84 15.37
N THR A 33 15.02 -4.21 15.83
CA THR A 33 14.02 -4.91 15.02
C THR A 33 13.28 -3.90 14.14
N MET A 34 13.07 -4.27 12.89
CA MET A 34 12.22 -3.55 11.93
C MET A 34 11.13 -4.47 11.41
N VAL A 35 10.02 -3.91 10.98
CA VAL A 35 8.94 -4.61 10.27
C VAL A 35 8.75 -3.98 8.91
N PHE A 36 8.77 -4.81 7.88
CA PHE A 36 8.42 -4.42 6.52
C PHE A 36 7.14 -5.13 6.12
N ALA A 37 6.14 -4.36 5.70
CA ALA A 37 4.84 -4.89 5.31
C ALA A 37 4.41 -4.31 3.96
N VAL A 38 3.78 -5.15 3.15
CA VAL A 38 3.13 -4.78 1.89
C VAL A 38 1.76 -5.43 1.86
N LEU A 39 0.74 -4.64 1.55
CA LEU A 39 -0.62 -5.11 1.35
C LEU A 39 -1.15 -4.51 0.05
N CYS A 40 -1.74 -5.36 -0.78
CA CYS A 40 -2.26 -5.03 -2.09
C CYS A 40 -3.64 -5.67 -2.26
N ASP A 41 -4.68 -4.87 -2.51
CA ASP A 41 -6.03 -5.31 -2.84
C ASP A 41 -6.18 -5.31 -4.37
N GLY A 42 -6.30 -6.50 -4.95
CA GLY A 42 -6.51 -6.69 -6.37
C GLY A 42 -7.93 -6.34 -6.79
N MET A 43 -8.08 -5.48 -7.78
CA MET A 43 -9.39 -4.93 -8.16
C MET A 43 -10.32 -5.97 -8.78
N GLY A 44 -11.42 -6.25 -8.06
CA GLY A 44 -12.40 -7.27 -8.41
C GLY A 44 -13.30 -6.99 -9.61
N GLY A 45 -13.35 -5.75 -10.10
CA GLY A 45 -14.02 -5.39 -11.36
C GLY A 45 -13.19 -5.67 -12.60
N LEU A 46 -11.90 -5.95 -12.42
CA LEU A 46 -10.96 -6.33 -13.45
C LEU A 46 -10.67 -7.83 -13.35
N SER A 47 -10.49 -8.49 -14.46
CA SER A 47 -10.04 -9.88 -14.46
C SER A 47 -8.56 -9.93 -14.04
N LYS A 48 -8.18 -10.91 -13.21
CA LYS A 48 -6.80 -11.13 -12.74
C LYS A 48 -6.21 -10.07 -11.82
N GLY A 49 -7.00 -9.47 -10.93
CA GLY A 49 -6.50 -8.60 -9.86
C GLY A 49 -5.47 -9.28 -8.97
N GLU A 50 -5.59 -10.60 -8.75
CA GLU A 50 -4.64 -11.44 -8.00
C GLU A 50 -3.24 -11.47 -8.62
N VAL A 51 -3.13 -11.32 -9.93
CA VAL A 51 -1.84 -11.25 -10.63
C VAL A 51 -1.17 -9.90 -10.37
N ALA A 52 -1.93 -8.82 -10.42
CA ALA A 52 -1.42 -7.48 -10.17
C ALA A 52 -0.97 -7.33 -8.71
N SER A 53 -1.79 -7.74 -7.75
CA SER A 53 -1.46 -7.65 -6.32
C SER A 53 -0.23 -8.49 -5.96
N ALA A 54 -0.15 -9.74 -6.46
CA ALA A 54 1.00 -10.60 -6.24
C ALA A 54 2.29 -10.04 -6.88
N ALA A 55 2.21 -9.42 -8.07
CA ALA A 55 3.35 -8.82 -8.73
C ALA A 55 3.94 -7.67 -7.91
N VAL A 56 3.09 -6.77 -7.38
CA VAL A 56 3.53 -5.64 -6.55
C VAL A 56 4.13 -6.12 -5.23
N VAL A 57 3.49 -7.07 -4.54
CA VAL A 57 4.04 -7.65 -3.31
C VAL A 57 5.41 -8.25 -3.55
N LYS A 58 5.58 -9.04 -4.61
CA LYS A 58 6.87 -9.66 -4.97
C LYS A 58 7.94 -8.63 -5.29
N ALA A 59 7.58 -7.54 -5.97
CA ALA A 59 8.50 -6.45 -6.27
C ALA A 59 9.05 -5.81 -5.00
N PHE A 60 8.19 -5.53 -4.03
CA PHE A 60 8.62 -4.97 -2.75
C PHE A 60 9.38 -5.96 -1.88
N GLU A 61 9.07 -7.25 -1.92
CA GLU A 61 9.90 -8.27 -1.27
C GLU A 61 11.32 -8.28 -1.88
N GLN A 62 11.43 -8.19 -3.20
CA GLN A 62 12.73 -8.12 -3.88
C GLN A 62 13.50 -6.84 -3.50
N TRP A 63 12.83 -5.68 -3.50
CA TRP A 63 13.41 -4.42 -3.04
C TRP A 63 13.90 -4.54 -1.59
N MET A 64 13.10 -5.10 -0.71
CA MET A 64 13.44 -5.30 0.70
C MET A 64 14.73 -6.12 0.85
N TRP A 65 14.84 -7.27 0.17
CA TRP A 65 16.02 -8.12 0.27
C TRP A 65 17.28 -7.46 -0.30
N GLN A 66 17.15 -6.63 -1.34
CA GLN A 66 18.27 -5.98 -1.99
C GLN A 66 18.73 -4.70 -1.30
N LYS A 67 17.80 -3.90 -0.79
CA LYS A 67 18.07 -2.53 -0.33
C LYS A 67 18.00 -2.34 1.17
N LEU A 68 17.10 -3.04 1.86
CA LEU A 68 16.92 -2.84 3.28
C LEU A 68 18.15 -3.19 4.13
N PRO A 69 18.99 -4.20 3.81
CA PRO A 69 20.23 -4.45 4.56
C PRO A 69 21.23 -3.28 4.51
N GLU A 70 21.27 -2.54 3.41
CA GLU A 70 22.12 -1.33 3.30
C GLU A 70 21.53 -0.19 4.15
N LEU A 71 20.22 0.03 4.07
CA LEU A 71 19.51 1.05 4.85
C LEU A 71 19.52 0.77 6.35
N ALA A 72 19.50 -0.49 6.76
CA ALA A 72 19.53 -0.89 8.16
C ALA A 72 20.88 -0.57 8.86
N ASN A 73 21.93 -0.29 8.11
CA ASN A 73 23.25 0.08 8.63
C ASN A 73 23.50 1.60 8.61
N THR A 74 22.59 2.36 8.03
CA THR A 74 22.66 3.83 7.90
C THR A 74 21.39 4.47 8.46
N SER A 75 21.36 5.79 8.60
CA SER A 75 20.11 6.50 8.88
C SER A 75 19.17 6.39 7.66
N ILE A 76 17.91 6.05 7.91
CA ILE A 76 16.91 6.00 6.84
C ILE A 76 16.56 7.44 6.45
N GLU A 77 16.98 7.82 5.28
CA GLU A 77 16.65 9.09 4.63
C GLU A 77 15.26 8.95 3.97
N GLU A 78 14.26 9.65 4.52
CA GLU A 78 12.87 9.57 4.07
C GLU A 78 12.72 9.88 2.58
N PHE A 79 13.40 10.92 2.08
CA PHE A 79 13.33 11.30 0.69
C PHE A 79 13.92 10.22 -0.25
N ALA A 80 15.06 9.64 0.14
CA ALA A 80 15.67 8.56 -0.62
C ALA A 80 14.80 7.29 -0.63
N LEU A 81 14.17 6.95 0.50
CA LEU A 81 13.23 5.85 0.61
C LEU A 81 12.01 6.08 -0.28
N LYS A 82 11.44 7.28 -0.25
CA LYS A 82 10.33 7.68 -1.10
C LYS A 82 10.65 7.47 -2.58
N LEU A 83 11.77 7.98 -3.06
CA LEU A 83 12.16 7.85 -4.46
C LEU A 83 12.32 6.37 -4.89
N GLN A 84 12.89 5.54 -4.03
CA GLN A 84 13.06 4.12 -4.33
C GLN A 84 11.70 3.40 -4.42
N TRP A 85 10.79 3.66 -3.50
CA TRP A 85 9.47 3.04 -3.51
C TRP A 85 8.59 3.55 -4.66
N GLU A 86 8.67 4.83 -4.99
CA GLU A 86 8.01 5.38 -6.18
C GLU A 86 8.50 4.70 -7.46
N GLU A 87 9.81 4.47 -7.58
CA GLU A 87 10.35 3.79 -8.77
C GLU A 87 9.88 2.34 -8.87
N VAL A 88 9.84 1.61 -7.74
CA VAL A 88 9.27 0.25 -7.72
C VAL A 88 7.82 0.27 -8.21
N LEU A 89 6.98 1.15 -7.67
CA LEU A 89 5.57 1.25 -8.05
C LEU A 89 5.39 1.66 -9.51
N ARG A 90 6.13 2.67 -9.98
CA ARG A 90 6.02 3.16 -11.36
C ARG A 90 6.52 2.14 -12.38
N SER A 91 7.61 1.44 -12.07
CA SER A 91 8.09 0.36 -12.93
C SER A 91 7.05 -0.74 -13.08
N HIS A 92 6.52 -1.24 -11.96
CA HIS A 92 5.53 -2.31 -11.99
C HIS A 92 4.16 -1.86 -12.52
N ASN A 93 3.80 -0.57 -12.39
CA ASN A 93 2.65 -0.02 -13.10
C ASN A 93 2.78 -0.23 -14.61
N ARG A 94 3.94 0.12 -15.18
CA ARG A 94 4.23 -0.07 -16.62
C ARG A 94 4.22 -1.54 -17.01
N ASP A 95 4.87 -2.40 -16.22
CA ASP A 95 4.98 -3.84 -16.50
C ASP A 95 3.60 -4.53 -16.49
N ILE A 96 2.76 -4.19 -15.51
CA ILE A 96 1.38 -4.70 -15.40
C ILE A 96 0.53 -4.20 -16.57
N GLN A 97 0.64 -2.94 -16.95
CA GLN A 97 -0.08 -2.40 -18.13
C GLN A 97 0.35 -3.08 -19.43
N GLU A 98 1.65 -3.32 -19.60
CA GLU A 98 2.15 -4.02 -20.79
C GLU A 98 1.64 -5.47 -20.83
N TYR A 99 1.69 -6.15 -19.68
CA TYR A 99 1.14 -7.49 -19.56
C TYR A 99 -0.36 -7.52 -19.83
N SER A 100 -1.14 -6.57 -19.28
CA SER A 100 -2.57 -6.40 -19.50
C SER A 100 -2.90 -6.27 -21.00
N ARG A 101 -2.17 -5.40 -21.69
CA ARG A 101 -2.34 -5.21 -23.14
C ARG A 101 -2.03 -6.48 -23.93
N ARG A 102 -0.97 -7.19 -23.55
CA ARG A 102 -0.57 -8.42 -24.24
C ARG A 102 -1.58 -9.54 -24.13
N ILE A 103 -2.26 -9.66 -22.98
CA ILE A 103 -3.26 -10.72 -22.77
C ILE A 103 -4.70 -10.27 -23.03
N GLY A 104 -4.91 -9.00 -23.39
CA GLY A 104 -6.25 -8.44 -23.65
C GLY A 104 -7.14 -8.37 -22.40
N CYS A 105 -6.57 -8.15 -21.21
CA CYS A 105 -7.26 -8.29 -19.95
C CYS A 105 -6.82 -7.17 -18.98
N SER A 106 -7.74 -6.35 -18.51
CA SER A 106 -7.42 -5.31 -17.53
C SER A 106 -7.19 -5.88 -16.15
N MET A 107 -6.17 -5.39 -15.46
CA MET A 107 -5.87 -5.72 -14.08
C MET A 107 -5.27 -4.53 -13.34
N GLY A 108 -5.46 -4.49 -12.04
CA GLY A 108 -4.91 -3.44 -11.20
C GLY A 108 -4.97 -3.82 -9.73
N THR A 109 -4.28 -3.06 -8.90
CA THR A 109 -4.23 -3.28 -7.47
C THR A 109 -3.95 -1.98 -6.72
N THR A 110 -4.45 -1.88 -5.50
CA THR A 110 -3.96 -0.90 -4.53
C THR A 110 -2.57 -1.30 -4.03
N ALA A 111 -1.89 -0.42 -3.33
CA ALA A 111 -0.67 -0.76 -2.62
C ALA A 111 -0.53 0.07 -1.35
N VAL A 112 -0.38 -0.58 -0.20
CA VAL A 112 0.12 0.02 1.04
C VAL A 112 1.42 -0.67 1.40
N VAL A 113 2.50 0.11 1.47
CA VAL A 113 3.84 -0.36 1.84
C VAL A 113 4.25 0.33 3.12
N MET A 114 4.72 -0.42 4.10
CA MET A 114 5.15 0.13 5.40
C MET A 114 6.53 -0.39 5.78
N LEU A 115 7.38 0.53 6.25
CA LEU A 115 8.58 0.22 7.01
C LEU A 115 8.41 0.82 8.41
N LEU A 116 8.42 -0.04 9.40
CA LEU A 116 8.33 0.32 10.82
C LEU A 116 9.68 0.03 11.48
N THR A 117 10.25 1.05 12.11
CA THR A 117 11.46 0.97 12.91
C THR A 117 11.13 1.10 14.41
N GLN A 118 12.13 1.11 15.28
CA GLN A 118 11.93 1.34 16.72
C GLN A 118 11.26 2.68 17.05
N ASN A 119 11.51 3.70 16.20
CA ASN A 119 11.15 5.09 16.52
C ASN A 119 10.28 5.76 15.45
N ARG A 120 10.23 5.20 14.24
CA ARG A 120 9.52 5.83 13.10
C ARG A 120 8.80 4.80 12.25
N TYR A 121 7.73 5.25 11.64
CA TYR A 121 7.08 4.55 10.54
C TYR A 121 7.19 5.36 9.24
N TYR A 122 7.23 4.65 8.13
CA TYR A 122 7.16 5.17 6.76
C TYR A 122 6.11 4.35 6.03
N ILE A 123 5.15 5.03 5.40
CA ILE A 123 4.04 4.39 4.69
C ILE A 123 3.94 5.03 3.30
N MET A 124 3.83 4.21 2.26
CA MET A 124 3.49 4.68 0.92
C MET A 124 2.19 4.05 0.48
N ASN A 125 1.29 4.87 -0.06
CA ASN A 125 -0.05 4.45 -0.45
C ASN A 125 -0.36 4.79 -1.91
N VAL A 126 -1.01 3.84 -2.59
CA VAL A 126 -1.72 4.01 -3.86
C VAL A 126 -3.07 3.31 -3.72
N GLY A 127 -4.17 4.05 -3.91
CA GLY A 127 -5.54 3.53 -3.81
C GLY A 127 -6.24 3.86 -2.49
N ASP A 128 -7.15 3.01 -2.06
CA ASP A 128 -8.02 3.18 -0.89
C ASP A 128 -7.78 2.16 0.24
N SER A 129 -6.76 1.32 0.12
CA SER A 129 -6.29 0.53 1.25
C SER A 129 -5.65 1.43 2.31
N ARG A 130 -5.88 1.14 3.59
CA ARG A 130 -5.58 2.07 4.66
C ARG A 130 -4.61 1.50 5.68
N ALA A 131 -3.77 2.38 6.23
CA ALA A 131 -2.99 2.13 7.43
C ALA A 131 -3.55 2.92 8.61
N TYR A 132 -3.58 2.30 9.78
CA TYR A 132 -4.08 2.89 11.01
C TYR A 132 -3.05 2.77 12.13
N GLU A 133 -3.01 3.78 12.98
CA GLU A 133 -2.36 3.73 14.28
C GLU A 133 -3.44 3.62 15.37
N LEU A 134 -3.30 2.65 16.27
CA LEU A 134 -4.14 2.51 17.44
C LEU A 134 -3.35 2.90 18.69
N GLN A 135 -3.76 3.95 19.33
CA GLN A 135 -3.33 4.37 20.66
C GLN A 135 -4.54 4.40 21.58
N SER A 136 -4.80 5.51 22.25
CA SER A 136 -6.08 5.77 22.92
C SER A 136 -7.26 5.86 21.96
N ASN A 137 -6.98 6.28 20.72
CA ASN A 137 -7.95 6.37 19.62
C ASN A 137 -7.35 5.76 18.36
N LEU A 138 -8.22 5.27 17.47
CA LEU A 138 -7.85 4.82 16.15
C LEU A 138 -7.66 6.02 15.22
N CYS A 139 -6.47 6.17 14.67
CA CYS A 139 -6.11 7.23 13.72
C CYS A 139 -5.79 6.62 12.36
N CYS A 140 -6.46 7.06 11.30
CA CYS A 140 -6.11 6.69 9.94
C CYS A 140 -4.89 7.50 9.50
N LEU A 141 -3.83 6.83 9.08
CA LEU A 141 -2.56 7.44 8.66
C LEU A 141 -2.51 7.73 7.16
N THR A 142 -3.38 7.10 6.38
CA THR A 142 -3.45 7.26 4.92
C THR A 142 -4.72 7.99 4.50
N GLN A 143 -4.72 8.51 3.30
CA GLN A 143 -5.91 9.12 2.68
C GLN A 143 -6.31 8.32 1.45
N ASP A 144 -7.62 8.02 1.34
CA ASP A 144 -8.14 7.32 0.18
C ASP A 144 -7.97 8.14 -1.10
N GLN A 145 -7.55 7.48 -2.14
CA GLN A 145 -7.46 8.05 -3.49
C GLN A 145 -8.67 7.59 -4.32
N THR A 146 -9.88 7.86 -3.80
CA THR A 146 -11.14 7.62 -4.49
C THR A 146 -11.76 8.93 -4.97
N LEU A 147 -12.68 8.83 -5.95
CA LEU A 147 -13.40 9.98 -6.47
C LEU A 147 -14.15 10.73 -5.35
N VAL A 148 -14.87 9.99 -4.51
CA VAL A 148 -15.65 10.60 -3.43
C VAL A 148 -14.78 11.22 -2.34
N ALA A 149 -13.62 10.63 -2.04
CA ALA A 149 -12.68 11.21 -1.09
C ALA A 149 -12.07 12.52 -1.60
N GLU A 150 -11.84 12.64 -2.90
CA GLU A 150 -11.43 13.91 -3.53
C GLU A 150 -12.55 14.94 -3.44
N GLU A 151 -13.78 14.57 -3.80
CA GLU A 151 -14.95 15.46 -3.73
C GLU A 151 -15.24 15.94 -2.29
N VAL A 152 -14.94 15.11 -1.27
CA VAL A 152 -15.01 15.56 0.14
C VAL A 152 -13.94 16.59 0.44
N ARG A 153 -12.71 16.38 -0.01
CA ARG A 153 -11.58 17.33 0.19
C ARG A 153 -11.83 18.67 -0.49
N GLU A 154 -12.49 18.66 -1.65
CA GLU A 154 -12.89 19.86 -2.39
C GLU A 154 -14.15 20.53 -1.82
N GLY A 155 -14.79 19.91 -0.82
CA GLY A 155 -16.03 20.42 -0.21
C GLY A 155 -17.28 20.25 -1.07
N ILE A 156 -17.22 19.40 -2.10
CA ILE A 156 -18.35 19.05 -2.98
C ILE A 156 -19.31 18.10 -2.27
N LEU A 157 -18.76 17.13 -1.54
CA LEU A 157 -19.52 16.18 -0.72
C LEU A 157 -19.15 16.33 0.76
N THR A 158 -20.13 16.02 1.62
CA THR A 158 -19.83 15.74 3.03
C THR A 158 -19.36 14.29 3.18
N GLU A 159 -18.66 13.96 4.28
CA GLU A 159 -18.27 12.58 4.59
C GLU A 159 -19.48 11.62 4.64
N GLU A 160 -20.62 12.08 5.13
CA GLU A 160 -21.85 11.29 5.20
C GLU A 160 -22.42 11.00 3.79
N GLN A 161 -22.40 11.99 2.90
CA GLN A 161 -22.78 11.81 1.50
C GLN A 161 -21.86 10.84 0.79
N ALA A 162 -20.54 10.96 0.98
CA ALA A 162 -19.55 10.08 0.38
C ALA A 162 -19.72 8.60 0.77
N LYS A 163 -20.06 8.32 2.04
CA LYS A 163 -20.33 6.94 2.53
C LYS A 163 -21.45 6.25 1.78
N ASN A 164 -22.47 7.00 1.35
CA ASN A 164 -23.65 6.48 0.68
C ASN A 164 -23.63 6.68 -0.85
N ASP A 165 -22.55 7.29 -1.40
CA ASP A 165 -22.42 7.53 -2.83
C ASP A 165 -22.16 6.21 -3.58
N PRO A 166 -22.89 5.91 -4.67
CA PRO A 166 -22.66 4.72 -5.48
C PRO A 166 -21.25 4.68 -6.11
N ARG A 167 -20.57 5.82 -6.24
CA ARG A 167 -19.23 5.97 -6.79
C ARG A 167 -18.11 5.79 -5.74
N ARG A 168 -18.44 5.45 -4.48
CA ARG A 168 -17.46 5.35 -3.38
C ARG A 168 -16.29 4.40 -3.64
N SER A 169 -16.47 3.43 -4.54
CA SER A 169 -15.42 2.46 -4.92
C SER A 169 -14.66 2.86 -6.20
N VAL A 170 -14.90 4.06 -6.74
CA VAL A 170 -14.18 4.53 -7.94
C VAL A 170 -12.82 5.06 -7.51
N LEU A 171 -11.77 4.28 -7.81
CA LEU A 171 -10.39 4.66 -7.56
C LEU A 171 -9.89 5.69 -8.58
N LEU A 172 -9.21 6.72 -8.10
CA LEU A 172 -8.48 7.68 -8.92
C LEU A 172 -7.05 7.20 -9.20
N GLN A 173 -6.51 6.34 -8.32
CA GLN A 173 -5.16 5.82 -8.41
C GLN A 173 -5.15 4.31 -8.20
N CYS A 174 -4.52 3.58 -9.12
CA CYS A 174 -4.42 2.14 -9.08
C CYS A 174 -3.19 1.67 -9.86
N VAL A 175 -2.37 0.83 -9.26
CA VAL A 175 -1.19 0.25 -9.92
C VAL A 175 -1.66 -0.75 -10.99
N GLY A 176 -1.19 -0.56 -12.23
CA GLY A 176 -1.51 -1.40 -13.37
C GLY A 176 -2.71 -0.93 -14.19
N ALA A 177 -3.59 -0.05 -13.67
CA ALA A 177 -4.76 0.46 -14.39
C ALA A 177 -4.70 1.97 -14.65
N SER A 178 -3.99 2.75 -13.83
CA SER A 178 -3.81 4.19 -14.06
C SER A 178 -2.63 4.44 -15.00
N ASP A 179 -2.79 5.36 -15.98
CA ASP A 179 -1.70 5.73 -16.89
C ASP A 179 -0.48 6.26 -16.15
N ASN A 180 -0.71 7.14 -15.20
CA ASN A 180 0.29 7.62 -14.25
C ASN A 180 -0.22 7.39 -12.84
N ILE A 181 0.68 6.98 -11.95
CA ILE A 181 0.39 6.84 -10.54
C ILE A 181 1.14 7.91 -9.74
N PHE A 182 0.49 8.40 -8.69
CA PHE A 182 1.01 9.40 -7.76
C PHE A 182 0.99 8.83 -6.35
N PRO A 183 2.00 7.98 -5.99
CA PRO A 183 2.10 7.43 -4.65
C PRO A 183 2.27 8.53 -3.61
N VAL A 184 1.60 8.40 -2.48
CA VAL A 184 1.72 9.37 -1.38
C VAL A 184 2.49 8.73 -0.24
N MET A 185 3.50 9.46 0.26
CA MET A 185 4.32 9.06 1.40
C MET A 185 3.82 9.73 2.68
N TYR A 186 3.67 8.93 3.72
CA TYR A 186 3.37 9.36 5.09
C TYR A 186 4.46 8.85 6.01
N SER A 187 4.85 9.64 7.00
CA SER A 187 5.80 9.24 8.01
C SER A 187 5.48 9.85 9.36
N GLY A 188 5.93 9.23 10.42
CA GLY A 188 5.75 9.73 11.77
C GLY A 188 6.60 8.99 12.79
N GLU A 189 6.50 9.42 14.03
CA GLU A 189 7.17 8.80 15.17
C GLU A 189 6.30 7.71 15.77
N VAL A 190 6.93 6.59 16.15
CA VAL A 190 6.27 5.54 16.93
C VAL A 190 6.32 5.93 18.39
N LYS A 191 5.16 6.10 19.01
CA LYS A 191 5.06 6.38 20.44
C LYS A 191 5.21 5.08 21.22
N GLN A 192 6.04 5.11 22.27
CA GLN A 192 6.41 3.90 23.04
C GLN A 192 5.27 3.31 23.88
N ASP A 193 4.15 4.02 24.04
CA ASP A 193 2.99 3.60 24.82
C ASP A 193 1.75 3.31 23.94
N ALA A 194 1.96 3.02 22.68
CA ALA A 194 0.89 2.72 21.71
C ALA A 194 0.65 1.20 21.61
#